data_551e8014e358e16bda1f4ed385d29416
#
_entry.id   551e8014e358e16bda1f4ed385d29416
#
_cell.length_a   1.000
_cell.length_b   1.000
_cell.length_c   1.000
_cell.angle_alpha   90.00
_cell.angle_beta   90.00
_cell.angle_gamma   90.00
#
_symmetry.space_group_name_H-M   'P 1'
#
loop_
_entity.id
_entity.type
_entity.pdbx_description
1 polymer ?
#
loop_
_entity_poly.entity_id
_entity_poly.type
_entity_poly.pdbx_seq_one_letter_code
_entity_poly.pdbx_strand_id
1 'polypeptide(L)'
;GEYVPISFYGVKDAPELMEKVKRVVDGSKDWEADFGGSFFSNQKMMGELIVILLISILLMYFILCAQFESFLQPLIVLAEIPMDTAFALLCLWACGHTLNLMSAIGIIVSCGIVVNDSILKLDSINELRKEGMPLFEAIHTAGIRRLRAIIMTTLTTIFAMVPLLFTSDIGSELQRPLSIAMIGSMTVGVIISLFIVPLIYWFIYRRYETKKI
;
A
#
# COMPACT_ATOMS: atom_id res chain seq x y z
N GLY A 1 -14.19 26.20 30.52
CA GLY A 1 -15.42 26.36 29.77
C GLY A 1 -16.34 25.18 30.03
N GLU A 2 -17.63 25.40 30.14
CA GLU A 2 -18.60 24.31 30.24
C GLU A 2 -18.82 23.71 28.85
N TYR A 3 -18.67 22.39 28.73
CA TYR A 3 -18.95 21.66 27.50
C TYR A 3 -20.34 21.00 27.61
N VAL A 4 -21.18 21.19 26.59
CA VAL A 4 -22.44 20.45 26.45
C VAL A 4 -22.25 19.39 25.38
N PRO A 5 -22.04 18.11 25.71
CA PRO A 5 -21.89 17.05 24.73
C PRO A 5 -23.24 16.71 24.13
N ILE A 6 -23.37 16.86 22.79
CA ILE A 6 -24.53 16.42 22.02
C ILE A 6 -24.10 15.26 21.13
N SER A 7 -24.68 14.08 21.33
CA SER A 7 -24.36 12.88 20.56
C SER A 7 -25.43 12.60 19.50
N PHE A 8 -24.99 12.49 18.25
CA PHE A 8 -25.85 12.09 17.13
C PHE A 8 -25.55 10.65 16.74
N TYR A 9 -26.58 9.80 16.66
CA TYR A 9 -26.46 8.39 16.29
C TYR A 9 -27.16 8.12 14.95
N GLY A 10 -26.62 7.22 14.14
CA GLY A 10 -27.27 6.77 12.91
C GLY A 10 -27.27 7.79 11.77
N VAL A 11 -26.37 8.74 11.77
CA VAL A 11 -26.27 9.78 10.73
C VAL A 11 -25.69 9.16 9.45
N LYS A 12 -26.45 9.22 8.33
CA LYS A 12 -25.99 8.73 7.03
C LYS A 12 -24.99 9.68 6.34
N ASP A 13 -25.15 10.99 6.54
CA ASP A 13 -24.29 12.04 5.99
C ASP A 13 -23.77 12.97 7.10
N ALA A 14 -22.67 12.56 7.73
CA ALA A 14 -22.03 13.34 8.79
C ALA A 14 -21.52 14.72 8.32
N PRO A 15 -20.94 14.88 7.11
CA PRO A 15 -20.49 16.19 6.61
C PRO A 15 -21.64 17.22 6.45
N GLU A 16 -22.78 16.80 5.93
CA GLU A 16 -23.94 17.70 5.74
C GLU A 16 -24.53 18.16 7.07
N LEU A 17 -24.60 17.24 8.03
CA LEU A 17 -25.08 17.58 9.37
C LEU A 17 -24.13 18.56 10.07
N MET A 18 -22.83 18.34 9.93
CA MET A 18 -21.82 19.27 10.45
C MET A 18 -22.00 20.68 9.93
N GLU A 19 -22.13 20.82 8.62
CA GLU A 19 -22.26 22.14 8.00
C GLU A 19 -23.51 22.85 8.49
N LYS A 20 -24.62 22.10 8.69
CA LYS A 20 -25.85 22.64 9.28
C LYS A 20 -25.65 23.06 10.73
N VAL A 21 -25.02 22.23 11.55
CA VAL A 21 -24.75 22.55 12.97
C VAL A 21 -23.80 23.74 13.07
N LYS A 22 -22.73 23.77 12.26
CA LYS A 22 -21.77 24.87 12.23
C LYS A 22 -22.44 26.18 11.86
N ARG A 23 -23.31 26.21 10.85
CA ARG A 23 -24.08 27.42 10.48
C ARG A 23 -25.00 27.92 11.60
N VAL A 24 -25.59 27.02 12.39
CA VAL A 24 -26.43 27.37 13.50
C VAL A 24 -25.60 27.93 14.65
N VAL A 25 -24.48 27.33 14.96
CA VAL A 25 -23.60 27.74 16.07
C VAL A 25 -22.84 29.02 15.74
N ASP A 26 -22.33 29.18 14.52
CA ASP A 26 -21.64 30.41 14.05
C ASP A 26 -22.59 31.62 14.03
N GLY A 27 -23.92 31.36 13.98
CA GLY A 27 -24.94 32.41 14.15
C GLY A 27 -25.14 32.87 15.60
N SER A 28 -24.61 32.13 16.59
CA SER A 28 -24.64 32.48 18.02
C SER A 28 -23.24 32.98 18.44
N LYS A 29 -23.17 34.13 19.08
CA LYS A 29 -21.87 34.73 19.53
C LYS A 29 -21.28 34.04 20.77
N ASP A 30 -22.05 33.16 21.42
CA ASP A 30 -21.72 32.64 22.76
C ASP A 30 -21.27 31.16 22.74
N TRP A 31 -21.32 30.49 21.59
CA TRP A 31 -21.05 29.06 21.47
C TRP A 31 -20.05 28.77 20.37
N GLU A 32 -19.09 27.92 20.64
CA GLU A 32 -18.15 27.37 19.69
C GLU A 32 -18.40 25.86 19.54
N ALA A 33 -18.55 25.38 18.30
CA ALA A 33 -18.79 23.96 18.05
C ALA A 33 -17.47 23.24 17.84
N ASP A 34 -17.15 22.31 18.72
CA ASP A 34 -16.08 21.34 18.52
C ASP A 34 -16.70 19.98 18.17
N PHE A 35 -16.24 19.39 17.07
CA PHE A 35 -16.79 18.15 16.55
C PHE A 35 -15.84 17.00 16.90
N GLY A 36 -16.32 16.08 17.74
CA GLY A 36 -15.60 14.88 18.14
C GLY A 36 -16.31 13.61 17.68
N GLY A 37 -15.64 12.47 17.79
CA GLY A 37 -16.19 11.16 17.51
C GLY A 37 -15.36 10.33 16.53
N SER A 38 -15.73 9.05 16.40
CA SER A 38 -14.97 8.08 15.59
C SER A 38 -14.84 8.48 14.12
N PHE A 39 -15.84 9.17 13.57
CA PHE A 39 -15.81 9.63 12.17
C PHE A 39 -14.67 10.65 11.93
N PHE A 40 -14.57 11.65 12.80
CA PHE A 40 -13.55 12.71 12.69
C PHE A 40 -12.17 12.20 13.00
N SER A 41 -12.07 11.37 14.05
CA SER A 41 -10.83 10.72 14.39
C SER A 41 -10.31 9.88 13.21
N ASN A 42 -11.18 9.09 12.58
CA ASN A 42 -10.81 8.29 11.41
C ASN A 42 -10.40 9.15 10.22
N GLN A 43 -11.12 10.24 9.92
CA GLN A 43 -10.80 11.12 8.79
C GLN A 43 -9.46 11.84 9.01
N LYS A 44 -9.21 12.35 10.23
CA LYS A 44 -7.93 12.96 10.57
C LYS A 44 -6.78 11.95 10.49
N MET A 45 -6.96 10.76 11.05
CA MET A 45 -5.96 9.69 11.02
C MET A 45 -5.69 9.21 9.59
N MET A 46 -6.70 9.14 8.72
CA MET A 46 -6.50 8.83 7.29
C MET A 46 -5.64 9.88 6.59
N GLY A 47 -5.86 11.17 6.88
CA GLY A 47 -5.01 12.25 6.35
C GLY A 47 -3.55 12.13 6.82
N GLU A 48 -3.34 11.87 8.10
CA GLU A 48 -2.01 11.64 8.67
C GLU A 48 -1.32 10.42 8.06
N LEU A 49 -2.05 9.32 7.83
CA LEU A 49 -1.50 8.12 7.17
C LEU A 49 -1.05 8.39 5.74
N ILE A 50 -1.78 9.19 4.98
CA ILE A 50 -1.39 9.55 3.61
C ILE A 50 -0.07 10.34 3.63
N VAL A 51 0.08 11.29 4.56
CA VAL A 51 1.33 12.05 4.72
C VAL A 51 2.49 11.13 5.09
N ILE A 52 2.29 10.22 6.04
CA ILE A 52 3.29 9.23 6.44
C ILE A 52 3.66 8.33 5.26
N LEU A 53 2.69 7.87 4.49
CA LEU A 53 2.92 7.05 3.29
C LEU A 53 3.76 7.81 2.25
N LEU A 54 3.44 9.06 1.97
CA LEU A 54 4.20 9.88 1.01
C LEU A 54 5.66 10.09 1.47
N ILE A 55 5.86 10.40 2.75
CA ILE A 55 7.20 10.56 3.32
C ILE A 55 7.96 9.23 3.24
N SER A 56 7.30 8.11 3.57
CA SER A 56 7.92 6.78 3.50
C SER A 56 8.33 6.40 2.08
N ILE A 57 7.48 6.68 1.08
CA ILE A 57 7.80 6.45 -0.34
C ILE A 57 8.99 7.32 -0.77
N LEU A 58 9.03 8.58 -0.34
CA LEU A 58 10.13 9.49 -0.66
C LEU A 58 11.46 9.01 -0.05
N LEU A 59 11.45 8.64 1.23
CA LEU A 59 12.63 8.10 1.90
C LEU A 59 13.09 6.79 1.24
N MET A 60 12.17 5.89 0.95
CA MET A 60 12.45 4.65 0.26
C MET A 60 13.07 4.90 -1.12
N TYR A 61 12.56 5.87 -1.88
CA TYR A 61 13.13 6.25 -3.17
C TYR A 61 14.60 6.67 -3.03
N PHE A 62 14.94 7.52 -2.06
CA PHE A 62 16.32 7.95 -1.85
C PHE A 62 17.25 6.80 -1.42
N ILE A 63 16.76 5.93 -0.52
CA ILE A 63 17.52 4.75 -0.09
C ILE A 63 17.81 3.83 -1.30
N LEU A 64 16.80 3.58 -2.13
CA LEU A 64 16.94 2.75 -3.32
C LEU A 64 17.86 3.38 -4.38
N CYS A 65 17.82 4.71 -4.55
CA CYS A 65 18.75 5.41 -5.42
C CYS A 65 20.21 5.20 -4.98
N ALA A 66 20.46 5.25 -3.67
CA ALA A 66 21.79 4.98 -3.11
C ALA A 66 22.20 3.50 -3.28
N GLN A 67 21.25 2.56 -3.10
CA GLN A 67 21.53 1.13 -3.21
C GLN A 67 21.79 0.68 -4.65
N PHE A 68 21.00 1.14 -5.60
CA PHE A 68 21.13 0.74 -7.01
C PHE A 68 22.09 1.61 -7.83
N GLU A 69 22.61 2.69 -7.23
CA GLU A 69 23.42 3.70 -7.94
C GLU A 69 22.73 4.19 -9.24
N SER A 70 21.40 4.25 -9.23
CA SER A 70 20.56 4.57 -10.38
C SER A 70 19.29 5.27 -9.95
N PHE A 71 18.87 6.29 -10.69
CA PHE A 71 17.59 6.98 -10.46
C PHE A 71 16.40 6.30 -11.13
N LEU A 72 16.65 5.42 -12.12
CA LEU A 72 15.59 4.75 -12.89
C LEU A 72 15.11 3.45 -12.23
N GLN A 73 16.00 2.69 -11.61
CA GLN A 73 15.65 1.41 -11.00
C GLN A 73 14.64 1.55 -9.84
N PRO A 74 14.77 2.54 -8.93
CA PRO A 74 13.77 2.79 -7.91
C PRO A 74 12.38 3.09 -8.47
N LEU A 75 12.29 3.82 -9.59
CA LEU A 75 11.01 4.12 -10.23
C LEU A 75 10.30 2.86 -10.75
N ILE A 76 11.06 1.87 -11.23
CA ILE A 76 10.51 0.58 -11.66
C ILE A 76 9.84 -0.14 -10.48
N VAL A 77 10.51 -0.16 -9.33
CA VAL A 77 9.97 -0.77 -8.10
C VAL A 77 8.76 0.00 -7.59
N LEU A 78 8.85 1.33 -7.53
CA LEU A 78 7.75 2.17 -7.04
C LEU A 78 6.50 2.13 -7.93
N ALA A 79 6.64 1.82 -9.23
CA ALA A 79 5.51 1.65 -10.14
C ALA A 79 4.60 0.47 -9.75
N GLU A 80 5.07 -0.43 -8.89
CA GLU A 80 4.30 -1.55 -8.36
C GLU A 80 3.25 -1.09 -7.32
N ILE A 81 3.57 -0.09 -6.50
CA ILE A 81 2.73 0.40 -5.39
C ILE A 81 1.31 0.80 -5.85
N PRO A 82 1.11 1.61 -6.89
CA PRO A 82 -0.22 1.97 -7.36
C PRO A 82 -1.05 0.76 -7.80
N MET A 83 -0.42 -0.24 -8.41
CA MET A 83 -1.09 -1.45 -8.87
C MET A 83 -1.54 -2.30 -7.69
N ASP A 84 -0.66 -2.53 -6.72
CA ASP A 84 -0.97 -3.29 -5.50
C ASP A 84 -2.09 -2.61 -4.69
N THR A 85 -2.02 -1.29 -4.55
CA THR A 85 -3.04 -0.50 -3.86
C THR A 85 -4.39 -0.60 -4.57
N ALA A 86 -4.42 -0.52 -5.90
CA ALA A 86 -5.65 -0.63 -6.68
C ALA A 86 -6.32 -2.00 -6.47
N PHE A 87 -5.54 -3.08 -6.47
CA PHE A 87 -6.06 -4.42 -6.24
C PHE A 87 -6.51 -4.66 -4.80
N ALA A 88 -5.80 -4.12 -3.81
CA ALA A 88 -6.23 -4.16 -2.42
C ALA A 88 -7.61 -3.50 -2.24
N LEU A 89 -7.79 -2.31 -2.85
CA LEU A 89 -9.07 -1.60 -2.83
C LEU A 89 -10.17 -2.37 -3.56
N LEU A 90 -9.84 -3.01 -4.68
CA LEU A 90 -10.78 -3.84 -5.43
C LEU A 90 -11.23 -5.05 -4.61
N CYS A 91 -10.32 -5.73 -3.91
CA CYS A 91 -10.65 -6.84 -3.02
C CYS A 91 -11.52 -6.39 -1.84
N LEU A 92 -11.22 -5.25 -1.22
CA LEU A 92 -12.05 -4.67 -0.16
C LEU A 92 -13.47 -4.39 -0.66
N TRP A 93 -13.59 -3.76 -1.83
CA TRP A 93 -14.88 -3.49 -2.45
C TRP A 93 -15.67 -4.76 -2.77
N ALA A 94 -15.02 -5.77 -3.35
CA ALA A 94 -15.63 -7.06 -3.68
C ALA A 94 -16.13 -7.82 -2.43
N CYS A 95 -15.45 -7.67 -1.29
CA CYS A 95 -15.86 -8.25 -0.01
C CYS A 95 -16.87 -7.39 0.76
N GLY A 96 -17.31 -6.25 0.21
CA GLY A 96 -18.29 -5.37 0.83
C GLY A 96 -17.76 -4.56 2.02
N HIS A 97 -16.43 -4.45 2.16
CA HIS A 97 -15.79 -3.65 3.20
C HIS A 97 -15.44 -2.25 2.68
N THR A 98 -15.57 -1.26 3.56
CA THR A 98 -15.17 0.12 3.27
C THR A 98 -13.70 0.35 3.63
N LEU A 99 -13.10 1.33 2.98
CA LEU A 99 -11.77 1.79 3.35
C LEU A 99 -11.81 2.41 4.75
N ASN A 100 -11.13 1.79 5.69
CA ASN A 100 -10.99 2.26 7.07
C ASN A 100 -9.51 2.30 7.46
N LEU A 101 -9.22 2.80 8.67
CA LEU A 101 -7.86 2.91 9.18
C LEU A 101 -7.10 1.58 9.12
N MET A 102 -7.74 0.47 9.48
CA MET A 102 -7.12 -0.85 9.51
C MET A 102 -6.81 -1.38 8.11
N SER A 103 -7.72 -1.19 7.15
CA SER A 103 -7.44 -1.57 5.76
C SER A 103 -6.34 -0.71 5.14
N ALA A 104 -6.27 0.59 5.47
CA ALA A 104 -5.18 1.46 5.02
C ALA A 104 -3.82 1.00 5.56
N ILE A 105 -3.74 0.64 6.85
CA ILE A 105 -2.54 0.05 7.44
C ILE A 105 -2.18 -1.26 6.70
N GLY A 106 -3.16 -2.12 6.41
CA GLY A 106 -2.95 -3.36 5.67
C GLY A 106 -2.32 -3.12 4.29
N ILE A 107 -2.81 -2.13 3.56
CA ILE A 107 -2.27 -1.73 2.25
C ILE A 107 -0.82 -1.25 2.39
N ILE A 108 -0.53 -0.37 3.35
CA ILE A 108 0.82 0.18 3.56
C ILE A 108 1.82 -0.94 3.88
N VAL A 109 1.44 -1.85 4.78
CA VAL A 109 2.30 -2.98 5.17
C VAL A 109 2.54 -3.93 4.00
N SER A 110 1.49 -4.30 3.25
CA SER A 110 1.61 -5.19 2.10
C SER A 110 2.48 -4.59 0.99
N CYS A 111 2.31 -3.30 0.67
CA CYS A 111 3.18 -2.60 -0.28
C CYS A 111 4.65 -2.68 0.13
N GLY A 112 4.96 -2.51 1.42
CA GLY A 112 6.33 -2.63 1.93
C GLY A 112 6.93 -4.03 1.72
N ILE A 113 6.15 -5.09 1.90
CA ILE A 113 6.60 -6.47 1.70
C ILE A 113 6.83 -6.76 0.21
N VAL A 114 5.89 -6.40 -0.66
CA VAL A 114 5.98 -6.63 -2.11
C VAL A 114 7.15 -5.87 -2.72
N VAL A 115 7.33 -4.61 -2.35
CA VAL A 115 8.47 -3.79 -2.79
C VAL A 115 9.79 -4.43 -2.38
N ASN A 116 9.91 -4.98 -1.17
CA ASN A 116 11.12 -5.66 -0.72
C ASN A 116 11.47 -6.88 -1.61
N ASP A 117 10.47 -7.66 -2.02
CA ASP A 117 10.67 -8.79 -2.92
C ASP A 117 11.17 -8.33 -4.31
N SER A 118 10.64 -7.22 -4.82
CA SER A 118 11.06 -6.62 -6.09
C SER A 118 12.47 -6.03 -6.04
N ILE A 119 12.87 -5.42 -4.91
CA ILE A 119 14.24 -4.95 -4.68
C ILE A 119 15.23 -6.09 -4.80
N LEU A 120 15.01 -7.19 -4.07
CA LEU A 120 15.89 -8.36 -4.07
C LEU A 120 15.99 -9.00 -5.45
N LYS A 121 14.95 -8.93 -6.24
CA LYS A 121 14.94 -9.45 -7.61
C LYS A 121 15.77 -8.56 -8.54
N LEU A 122 15.60 -7.24 -8.49
CA LEU A 122 16.39 -6.31 -9.28
C LEU A 122 17.87 -6.37 -8.91
N ASP A 123 18.18 -6.49 -7.63
CA ASP A 123 19.56 -6.66 -7.15
C ASP A 123 20.20 -7.92 -7.74
N SER A 124 19.48 -9.05 -7.73
CA SER A 124 19.94 -10.29 -8.36
C SER A 124 20.14 -10.16 -9.88
N ILE A 125 19.30 -9.39 -10.58
CA ILE A 125 19.49 -9.11 -12.01
C ILE A 125 20.75 -8.28 -12.23
N ASN A 126 20.96 -7.25 -11.42
CA ASN A 126 22.12 -6.37 -11.51
C ASN A 126 23.45 -7.12 -11.25
N GLU A 127 23.45 -8.03 -10.27
CA GLU A 127 24.58 -8.89 -9.95
C GLU A 127 24.97 -9.76 -11.16
N LEU A 128 24.02 -10.47 -11.75
CA LEU A 128 24.25 -11.31 -12.93
C LEU A 128 24.72 -10.50 -14.16
N ARG A 129 24.23 -9.27 -14.29
CA ARG A 129 24.70 -8.37 -15.35
C ARG A 129 26.13 -7.88 -15.12
N LYS A 130 26.53 -7.65 -13.87
CA LYS A 130 27.93 -7.32 -13.52
C LYS A 130 28.89 -8.48 -13.82
N GLU A 131 28.40 -9.72 -13.71
CA GLU A 131 29.13 -10.93 -14.12
C GLU A 131 29.24 -11.11 -15.65
N GLY A 132 28.66 -10.20 -16.44
CA GLY A 132 28.73 -10.21 -17.91
C GLY A 132 27.59 -11.00 -18.58
N MET A 133 26.59 -11.44 -17.88
CA MET A 133 25.46 -12.17 -18.44
C MET A 133 24.58 -11.27 -19.34
N PRO A 134 24.12 -11.76 -20.52
CA PRO A 134 23.19 -11.02 -21.37
C PRO A 134 21.91 -10.62 -20.65
N LEU A 135 21.31 -9.47 -21.00
CA LEU A 135 20.16 -8.90 -20.31
C LEU A 135 19.00 -9.89 -20.12
N PHE A 136 18.61 -10.60 -21.17
CA PHE A 136 17.51 -11.55 -21.14
C PHE A 136 17.80 -12.75 -20.23
N GLU A 137 18.99 -13.30 -20.31
CA GLU A 137 19.43 -14.44 -19.48
C GLU A 137 19.54 -14.05 -18.00
N ALA A 138 20.04 -12.84 -17.72
CA ALA A 138 20.13 -12.32 -16.36
C ALA A 138 18.74 -12.18 -15.72
N ILE A 139 17.78 -11.63 -16.47
CA ILE A 139 16.38 -11.49 -16.01
C ILE A 139 15.75 -12.87 -15.75
N HIS A 140 15.90 -13.80 -16.67
CA HIS A 140 15.36 -15.15 -16.56
C HIS A 140 15.95 -15.91 -15.36
N THR A 141 17.26 -15.89 -15.24
CA THR A 141 18.00 -16.60 -14.18
C THR A 141 17.68 -16.01 -12.79
N ALA A 142 17.68 -14.67 -12.67
CA ALA A 142 17.29 -14.01 -11.42
C ALA A 142 15.84 -14.32 -11.07
N GLY A 143 14.93 -14.32 -12.07
CA GLY A 143 13.53 -14.70 -11.88
C GLY A 143 13.38 -16.09 -11.27
N ILE A 144 14.04 -17.09 -11.82
CA ILE A 144 14.00 -18.47 -11.30
C ILE A 144 14.61 -18.57 -9.90
N ARG A 145 15.76 -17.93 -9.66
CA ARG A 145 16.42 -17.95 -8.34
C ARG A 145 15.52 -17.38 -7.23
N ARG A 146 14.81 -16.30 -7.52
CA ARG A 146 13.97 -15.60 -6.53
C ARG A 146 12.53 -16.12 -6.45
N LEU A 147 12.04 -16.80 -7.48
CA LEU A 147 10.66 -17.31 -7.54
C LEU A 147 10.28 -18.11 -6.29
N ARG A 148 11.14 -19.04 -5.88
CA ARG A 148 10.89 -19.90 -4.73
C ARG A 148 10.78 -19.11 -3.43
N ALA A 149 11.66 -18.14 -3.22
CA ALA A 149 11.65 -17.31 -2.02
C ALA A 149 10.38 -16.42 -1.97
N ILE A 150 10.06 -15.75 -3.08
CA ILE A 150 8.88 -14.87 -3.18
C ILE A 150 7.59 -15.67 -2.94
N ILE A 151 7.43 -16.82 -3.55
CA ILE A 151 6.23 -17.66 -3.33
C ILE A 151 6.16 -18.11 -1.87
N MET A 152 7.27 -18.51 -1.26
CA MET A 152 7.26 -18.93 0.15
C MET A 152 6.87 -17.79 1.09
N THR A 153 7.45 -16.60 0.95
CA THR A 153 7.12 -15.44 1.80
C THR A 153 5.67 -15.05 1.65
N THR A 154 5.17 -14.99 0.43
CA THR A 154 3.78 -14.62 0.15
C THR A 154 2.79 -15.63 0.68
N LEU A 155 2.99 -16.92 0.41
CA LEU A 155 2.12 -17.98 0.93
C LEU A 155 2.10 -17.99 2.47
N THR A 156 3.26 -17.87 3.10
CA THR A 156 3.36 -17.83 4.57
C THR A 156 2.59 -16.64 5.13
N THR A 157 2.72 -15.46 4.53
CA THR A 157 2.01 -14.25 4.97
C THR A 157 0.49 -14.38 4.74
N ILE A 158 0.06 -14.88 3.58
CA ILE A 158 -1.35 -15.13 3.30
C ILE A 158 -1.93 -16.12 4.31
N PHE A 159 -1.28 -17.26 4.53
CA PHE A 159 -1.76 -18.26 5.51
C PHE A 159 -1.77 -17.72 6.94
N ALA A 160 -0.85 -16.85 7.32
CA ALA A 160 -0.87 -16.17 8.61
C ALA A 160 -2.08 -15.23 8.78
N MET A 161 -2.58 -14.63 7.68
CA MET A 161 -3.74 -13.74 7.70
C MET A 161 -5.09 -14.48 7.62
N VAL A 162 -5.11 -15.71 7.07
CA VAL A 162 -6.35 -16.50 6.93
C VAL A 162 -7.10 -16.70 8.24
N PRO A 163 -6.48 -17.04 9.38
CA PRO A 163 -7.22 -17.19 10.65
C PRO A 163 -7.96 -15.94 11.07
N LEU A 164 -7.42 -14.74 10.78
CA LEU A 164 -8.04 -13.47 11.14
C LEU A 164 -9.35 -13.18 10.38
N LEU A 165 -9.59 -13.86 9.25
CA LEU A 165 -10.85 -13.75 8.50
C LEU A 165 -11.99 -14.48 9.20
N PHE A 166 -11.68 -15.54 9.96
CA PHE A 166 -12.67 -16.41 10.61
C PHE A 166 -12.92 -16.09 12.09
N THR A 167 -12.13 -15.19 12.69
CA THR A 167 -12.36 -14.75 14.07
C THR A 167 -13.69 -14.01 14.18
N SER A 168 -14.41 -14.26 15.28
CA SER A 168 -15.74 -13.67 15.59
C SER A 168 -15.71 -12.80 16.85
N ASP A 169 -14.53 -12.43 17.32
CA ASP A 169 -14.34 -11.62 18.52
C ASP A 169 -14.59 -10.13 18.26
N ILE A 170 -14.71 -9.34 19.33
CA ILE A 170 -14.98 -7.88 19.28
C ILE A 170 -13.96 -7.13 18.40
N GLY A 171 -12.72 -7.65 18.26
CA GLY A 171 -11.69 -7.10 17.38
C GLY A 171 -11.78 -7.53 15.92
N SER A 172 -12.64 -8.50 15.57
CA SER A 172 -12.70 -9.09 14.23
C SER A 172 -13.17 -8.08 13.16
N GLU A 173 -14.06 -7.16 13.50
CA GLU A 173 -14.52 -6.11 12.59
C GLU A 173 -13.39 -5.18 12.13
N LEU A 174 -12.35 -5.01 12.96
CA LEU A 174 -11.17 -4.23 12.63
C LEU A 174 -10.12 -5.05 11.87
N GLN A 175 -9.95 -6.33 12.23
CA GLN A 175 -8.93 -7.20 11.66
C GLN A 175 -9.29 -7.76 10.27
N ARG A 176 -10.57 -7.99 10.00
CA ARG A 176 -11.02 -8.50 8.69
C ARG A 176 -10.66 -7.60 7.52
N PRO A 177 -10.95 -6.27 7.54
CA PRO A 177 -10.57 -5.38 6.43
C PRO A 177 -9.06 -5.32 6.21
N LEU A 178 -8.26 -5.35 7.29
CA LEU A 178 -6.82 -5.42 7.23
C LEU A 178 -6.35 -6.68 6.50
N SER A 179 -6.86 -7.84 6.91
CA SER A 179 -6.47 -9.13 6.33
C SER A 179 -6.89 -9.25 4.86
N ILE A 180 -8.09 -8.79 4.50
CA ILE A 180 -8.57 -8.78 3.12
C ILE A 180 -7.68 -7.89 2.24
N ALA A 181 -7.35 -6.69 2.71
CA ALA A 181 -6.48 -5.78 1.99
C ALA A 181 -5.09 -6.37 1.75
N MET A 182 -4.49 -6.98 2.78
CA MET A 182 -3.18 -7.62 2.69
C MET A 182 -3.19 -8.83 1.76
N ILE A 183 -4.15 -9.74 1.89
CA ILE A 183 -4.25 -10.92 1.03
C ILE A 183 -4.45 -10.51 -0.43
N GLY A 184 -5.34 -9.55 -0.69
CA GLY A 184 -5.61 -9.03 -2.03
C GLY A 184 -4.37 -8.42 -2.66
N SER A 185 -3.72 -7.49 -1.97
CA SER A 185 -2.49 -6.84 -2.43
C SER A 185 -1.38 -7.86 -2.69
N MET A 186 -1.09 -8.73 -1.71
CA MET A 186 0.00 -9.70 -1.83
C MET A 186 -0.20 -10.73 -2.95
N THR A 187 -1.44 -11.19 -3.18
CA THR A 187 -1.74 -12.15 -4.24
C THR A 187 -1.40 -11.58 -5.61
N VAL A 188 -1.77 -10.33 -5.83
CA VAL A 188 -1.51 -9.65 -7.11
C VAL A 188 -0.09 -9.10 -7.18
N GLY A 189 0.43 -8.59 -6.06
CA GLY A 189 1.79 -8.08 -5.96
C GLY A 189 2.83 -9.11 -6.40
N VAL A 190 2.66 -10.40 -6.05
CA VAL A 190 3.53 -11.46 -6.55
C VAL A 190 3.48 -11.56 -8.08
N ILE A 191 2.29 -11.50 -8.67
CA ILE A 191 2.14 -11.59 -10.14
C ILE A 191 2.83 -10.38 -10.78
N ILE A 192 2.61 -9.18 -10.25
CA ILE A 192 3.22 -7.94 -10.73
C ILE A 192 4.73 -8.01 -10.60
N SER A 193 5.24 -8.38 -9.43
CA SER A 193 6.67 -8.51 -9.18
C SER A 193 7.33 -9.53 -10.11
N LEU A 194 6.68 -10.67 -10.38
CA LEU A 194 7.26 -11.72 -11.21
C LEU A 194 7.26 -11.38 -12.71
N PHE A 195 6.24 -10.68 -13.21
CA PHE A 195 6.05 -10.45 -14.65
C PHE A 195 6.28 -9.00 -15.04
N ILE A 196 5.64 -8.05 -14.35
CA ILE A 196 5.62 -6.65 -14.76
C ILE A 196 6.96 -5.97 -14.46
N VAL A 197 7.51 -6.16 -13.29
CA VAL A 197 8.80 -5.55 -12.90
C VAL A 197 9.94 -5.94 -13.86
N PRO A 198 10.18 -7.24 -14.17
CA PRO A 198 11.22 -7.61 -15.13
C PRO A 198 10.91 -7.17 -16.56
N LEU A 199 9.62 -7.07 -16.94
CA LEU A 199 9.24 -6.58 -18.25
C LEU A 199 9.57 -5.08 -18.41
N ILE A 200 9.25 -4.26 -17.40
CA ILE A 200 9.58 -2.83 -17.39
C ILE A 200 11.09 -2.65 -17.40
N TYR A 201 11.81 -3.44 -16.59
CA TYR A 201 13.27 -3.43 -16.55
C TYR A 201 13.87 -3.75 -17.93
N TRP A 202 13.40 -4.82 -18.57
CA TRP A 202 13.86 -5.21 -19.92
C TRP A 202 13.57 -4.12 -20.95
N PHE A 203 12.37 -3.51 -20.92
CA PHE A 203 11.96 -2.47 -21.88
C PHE A 203 12.84 -1.23 -21.78
N ILE A 204 13.19 -0.82 -20.56
CA ILE A 204 14.04 0.33 -20.31
C ILE A 204 15.48 0.03 -20.74
N TYR A 205 16.06 -1.08 -20.30
CA TYR A 205 17.48 -1.38 -20.53
C TYR A 205 17.77 -1.87 -21.95
N ARG A 206 16.83 -2.48 -22.65
CA ARG A 206 16.97 -2.81 -24.07
C ARG A 206 17.23 -1.57 -24.92
N ARG A 207 16.59 -0.44 -24.63
CA ARG A 207 16.84 0.82 -25.34
C ARG A 207 18.25 1.37 -25.12
N TYR A 208 18.83 1.11 -23.96
CA TYR A 208 20.21 1.52 -23.66
C TYR A 208 21.24 0.65 -24.35
N GLU A 209 21.00 -0.64 -24.51
CA GLU A 209 21.90 -1.53 -25.28
C GLU A 209 21.90 -1.20 -26.78
N THR A 210 20.74 -0.90 -27.37
CA THR A 210 20.63 -0.53 -28.80
C THR A 210 21.30 0.82 -29.13
N LYS A 211 21.55 1.68 -28.14
CA LYS A 211 22.27 2.95 -28.32
C LYS A 211 23.79 2.85 -28.17
N LYS A 212 24.31 1.72 -27.73
CA LYS A 212 25.76 1.48 -27.54
C LYS A 212 26.40 0.76 -28.72
N ILE A 213 25.65 0.36 -29.74
CA ILE A 213 26.07 -0.13 -31.04
C ILE A 213 25.94 1.01 -32.07
#